data_a29c360306ae6971bbb6be1be3a83107
#
_entry.id   a29c360306ae6971bbb6be1be3a83107
#
_cell.length_a   1.000
_cell.length_b   1.000
_cell.length_c   1.000
_cell.angle_alpha   90.00
_cell.angle_beta   90.00
_cell.angle_gamma   90.00
#
_symmetry.space_group_name_H-M   'P 1'
#
loop_
_entity.id
_entity.type
_entity.pdbx_description
1 polymer ?
#
loop_
_entity_poly.entity_id
_entity_poly.type
_entity_poly.pdbx_seq_one_letter_code
_entity_poly.pdbx_strand_id
1 'polypeptide(L)'
;MRTHVLVCVACAFAVGLGELALKGQLSGDRTRVLHAVITGVGFLGGGMIWTTKKSSGPYGLTSAATIMLVAVIGAACGLGAPAVAAAVTVLALLTLVGIRRVEELVDRRQQAKGNRDVLIVETLIRPDHHDGV
;
A
#
# COMPACT_ATOMS: atom_id res chain seq x y z
N MET A 1 -5.91 -6.07 8.16
CA MET A 1 -6.89 -5.03 8.50
C MET A 1 -6.77 -4.49 9.94
N ARG A 2 -6.62 -5.35 10.96
CA ARG A 2 -6.52 -4.90 12.38
C ARG A 2 -5.38 -3.91 12.61
N THR A 3 -4.18 -4.17 12.08
CA THR A 3 -3.00 -3.29 12.20
C THR A 3 -3.22 -1.89 11.62
N HIS A 4 -3.87 -1.77 10.47
CA HIS A 4 -4.15 -0.48 9.83
C HIS A 4 -5.08 0.39 10.69
N VAL A 5 -6.12 -0.21 11.26
CA VAL A 5 -7.04 0.49 12.17
C VAL A 5 -6.31 0.98 13.42
N LEU A 6 -5.48 0.13 14.02
CA LEU A 6 -4.69 0.49 15.21
C LEU A 6 -3.70 1.62 14.93
N VAL A 7 -3.01 1.57 13.79
CA VAL A 7 -2.08 2.64 13.38
C VAL A 7 -2.83 3.96 13.16
N CYS A 8 -3.98 3.92 12.47
CA CYS A 8 -4.79 5.11 12.24
C CYS A 8 -5.23 5.76 13.57
N VAL A 9 -5.81 4.98 14.48
CA VAL A 9 -6.29 5.44 15.77
C VAL A 9 -5.12 5.96 16.63
N ALA A 10 -4.00 5.25 16.66
CA ALA A 10 -2.83 5.66 17.43
C ALA A 10 -2.27 7.00 16.93
N CYS A 11 -2.18 7.19 15.60
CA CYS A 11 -1.71 8.43 15.01
C CYS A 11 -2.69 9.59 15.25
N ALA A 12 -3.98 9.35 15.12
CA ALA A 12 -5.01 10.35 15.42
C ALA A 12 -4.94 10.82 16.87
N PHE A 13 -4.79 9.86 17.80
CA PHE A 13 -4.70 10.13 19.23
C PHE A 13 -3.40 10.87 19.58
N ALA A 14 -2.25 10.43 19.05
CA ALA A 14 -0.96 11.07 19.30
C ALA A 14 -0.92 12.52 18.84
N VAL A 15 -1.43 12.79 17.64
CA VAL A 15 -1.48 14.14 17.08
C VAL A 15 -2.51 15.00 17.82
N GLY A 16 -3.70 14.47 18.13
CA GLY A 16 -4.73 15.16 18.91
C GLY A 16 -4.27 15.53 20.32
N LEU A 17 -3.54 14.64 21.01
CA LEU A 17 -2.90 14.96 22.30
C LEU A 17 -1.84 16.03 22.16
N GLY A 18 -1.02 15.99 21.11
CA GLY A 18 -0.03 17.01 20.81
C GLY A 18 -0.67 18.39 20.63
N GLU A 19 -1.75 18.47 19.87
CA GLU A 19 -2.53 19.70 19.68
C GLU A 19 -3.13 20.20 21.01
N LEU A 20 -3.65 19.30 21.84
CA LEU A 20 -4.23 19.65 23.13
C LEU A 20 -3.16 20.18 24.10
N ALA A 21 -1.97 19.54 24.14
CA ALA A 21 -0.86 19.93 24.99
C ALA A 21 -0.27 21.31 24.59
N LEU A 22 -0.32 21.65 23.29
CA LEU A 22 0.20 22.91 22.76
C LEU A 22 -0.85 24.06 22.80
N LYS A 23 -2.10 23.78 23.15
CA LYS A 23 -3.13 24.81 23.36
C LYS A 23 -2.70 25.72 24.51
N GLY A 24 -2.29 26.93 24.15
CA GLY A 24 -1.83 27.96 25.11
C GLY A 24 -0.35 28.29 25.03
N GLN A 25 0.45 27.58 24.26
CA GLN A 25 1.85 27.94 24.00
C GLN A 25 1.98 28.66 22.65
N LEU A 26 2.39 29.93 22.72
CA LEU A 26 2.58 30.80 21.55
C LEU A 26 3.74 30.36 20.61
N SER A 27 4.62 29.48 21.06
CA SER A 27 5.82 29.04 20.34
C SER A 27 5.94 27.52 20.18
N GLY A 28 4.87 26.76 20.44
CA GLY A 28 4.87 25.31 20.27
C GLY A 28 4.90 24.91 18.80
N ASP A 29 5.92 24.13 18.42
CA ASP A 29 6.03 23.62 17.05
C ASP A 29 5.10 22.41 16.86
N ARG A 30 3.92 22.65 16.28
CA ARG A 30 2.90 21.65 15.99
C ARG A 30 3.40 20.57 15.03
N THR A 31 4.41 20.88 14.22
CA THR A 31 4.96 19.93 13.24
C THR A 31 5.81 18.84 13.87
N ARG A 32 6.33 19.06 15.08
CA ARG A 32 7.20 18.09 15.78
C ARG A 32 6.51 16.76 16.05
N VAL A 33 5.26 16.81 16.50
CA VAL A 33 4.47 15.58 16.75
C VAL A 33 4.21 14.84 15.45
N LEU A 34 3.90 15.57 14.39
CA LEU A 34 3.70 15.00 13.06
C LEU A 34 4.96 14.32 12.54
N HIS A 35 6.14 14.96 12.68
CA HIS A 35 7.43 14.38 12.31
C HIS A 35 7.73 13.11 13.10
N ALA A 36 7.48 13.10 14.40
CA ALA A 36 7.67 11.93 15.25
C ALA A 36 6.78 10.75 14.81
N VAL A 37 5.51 11.01 14.51
CA VAL A 37 4.56 10.01 14.02
C VAL A 37 5.02 9.44 12.67
N ILE A 38 5.38 10.29 11.71
CA ILE A 38 5.84 9.85 10.39
C ILE A 38 7.12 9.03 10.50
N THR A 39 8.07 9.45 11.34
CA THR A 39 9.32 8.71 11.58
C THR A 39 9.05 7.34 12.18
N GLY A 40 8.20 7.25 13.20
CA GLY A 40 7.82 5.98 13.85
C GLY A 40 7.12 5.01 12.89
N VAL A 41 6.19 5.52 12.08
CA VAL A 41 5.49 4.72 11.06
C VAL A 41 6.44 4.32 9.91
N GLY A 42 7.39 5.19 9.54
CA GLY A 42 8.44 4.87 8.58
C GLY A 42 9.31 3.70 9.02
N PHE A 43 9.62 3.62 10.32
CA PHE A 43 10.33 2.48 10.91
C PHE A 43 9.51 1.18 10.81
N LEU A 44 8.21 1.22 11.11
CA LEU A 44 7.31 0.07 10.92
C LEU A 44 7.23 -0.38 9.45
N GLY A 45 7.12 0.57 8.53
CA GLY A 45 7.13 0.31 7.09
C GLY A 45 8.42 -0.36 6.63
N GLY A 46 9.57 0.15 7.08
CA GLY A 46 10.88 -0.45 6.82
C GLY A 46 11.00 -1.87 7.38
N GLY A 47 10.51 -2.10 8.61
CA GLY A 47 10.46 -3.42 9.23
C GLY A 47 9.64 -4.42 8.42
N MET A 48 8.52 -4.00 7.85
CA MET A 48 7.69 -4.86 6.99
C MET A 48 8.41 -5.28 5.71
N ILE A 49 9.13 -4.36 5.06
CA ILE A 49 9.92 -4.67 3.86
C ILE A 49 11.04 -5.67 4.20
N TRP A 50 11.69 -5.49 5.35
CA TRP A 50 12.77 -6.36 5.80
C TRP A 50 12.31 -7.80 6.07
N THR A 51 11.18 -7.98 6.75
CA THR A 51 10.65 -9.30 7.10
C THR A 51 10.14 -10.07 5.89
N THR A 52 9.69 -9.38 4.84
CA THR A 52 9.13 -10.01 3.64
C THR A 52 10.20 -10.50 2.66
N LYS A 53 11.47 -10.16 2.87
CA LYS A 53 12.60 -10.61 2.02
C LYS A 53 12.78 -12.13 1.92
N LYS A 54 12.11 -12.91 2.78
CA LYS A 54 12.17 -14.38 2.81
C LYS A 54 11.20 -15.08 1.86
N SER A 55 10.24 -14.40 1.27
CA SER A 55 9.34 -14.95 0.25
C SER A 55 9.51 -14.18 -1.06
N SER A 56 9.72 -14.90 -2.14
CA SER A 56 10.05 -14.43 -3.48
C SER A 56 8.96 -13.53 -4.09
N GLY A 57 8.88 -12.24 -3.69
CA GLY A 57 7.96 -11.30 -4.29
C GLY A 57 7.94 -9.92 -3.61
N PRO A 58 7.45 -8.87 -4.27
CA PRO A 58 7.42 -7.50 -3.80
C PRO A 58 6.30 -7.19 -2.79
N TYR A 59 5.80 -8.21 -2.08
CA TYR A 59 4.59 -8.11 -1.22
C TYR A 59 4.67 -7.14 -0.05
N GLY A 60 5.87 -6.78 0.45
CA GLY A 60 6.03 -5.88 1.59
C GLY A 60 5.89 -4.40 1.27
N LEU A 61 6.21 -3.98 0.04
CA LEU A 61 6.22 -2.58 -0.36
C LEU A 61 4.83 -1.94 -0.36
N THR A 62 3.85 -2.61 -0.96
CA THR A 62 2.46 -2.12 -1.00
C THR A 62 1.87 -2.02 0.41
N SER A 63 2.15 -3.01 1.26
CA SER A 63 1.68 -3.01 2.65
C SER A 63 2.34 -1.91 3.48
N ALA A 64 3.64 -1.64 3.28
CA ALA A 64 4.34 -0.54 3.93
C ALA A 64 3.79 0.82 3.49
N ALA A 65 3.52 1.00 2.19
CA ALA A 65 2.89 2.21 1.66
C ALA A 65 1.48 2.44 2.23
N THR A 66 0.66 1.38 2.34
CA THR A 66 -0.68 1.50 2.93
C THR A 66 -0.67 1.85 4.41
N ILE A 67 0.30 1.36 5.19
CA ILE A 67 0.46 1.75 6.60
C ILE A 67 0.81 3.23 6.73
N MET A 68 1.74 3.73 5.90
CA MET A 68 2.11 5.15 5.88
C MET A 68 0.90 6.03 5.55
N LEU A 69 0.13 5.64 4.54
CA LEU A 69 -1.08 6.36 4.12
C LEU A 69 -2.12 6.43 5.25
N VAL A 70 -2.37 5.30 5.91
CA VAL A 70 -3.32 5.21 7.02
C VAL A 70 -2.86 6.07 8.23
N ALA A 71 -1.57 6.16 8.47
CA ALA A 71 -1.01 7.03 9.51
C ALA A 71 -1.25 8.51 9.20
N VAL A 72 -1.08 8.94 7.94
CA VAL A 72 -1.37 10.31 7.50
C VAL A 72 -2.84 10.65 7.64
N ILE A 73 -3.74 9.72 7.29
CA ILE A 73 -5.19 9.88 7.48
C ILE A 73 -5.51 10.06 8.98
N GLY A 74 -4.93 9.21 9.84
CA GLY A 74 -5.09 9.33 11.29
C GLY A 74 -4.57 10.67 11.83
N ALA A 75 -3.40 11.11 11.39
CA ALA A 75 -2.82 12.39 11.78
C ALA A 75 -3.71 13.58 11.35
N ALA A 76 -4.28 13.54 10.14
CA ALA A 76 -5.21 14.58 9.68
C ALA A 76 -6.48 14.64 10.54
N CYS A 77 -7.01 13.49 10.98
CA CYS A 77 -8.11 13.44 11.94
C CYS A 77 -7.72 14.05 13.29
N GLY A 78 -6.51 13.74 13.79
CA GLY A 78 -6.00 14.28 15.04
C GLY A 78 -5.78 15.80 15.03
N LEU A 79 -5.45 16.37 13.87
CA LEU A 79 -5.35 17.82 13.65
C LEU A 79 -6.74 18.51 13.58
N GLY A 80 -7.84 17.77 13.65
CA GLY A 80 -9.18 18.32 13.50
C GLY A 80 -9.54 18.70 12.06
N ALA A 81 -8.89 18.09 11.06
CA ALA A 81 -9.12 18.31 9.64
C ALA A 81 -9.80 17.10 8.95
N PRO A 82 -11.03 16.73 9.33
CA PRO A 82 -11.71 15.54 8.81
C PRO A 82 -11.99 15.62 7.31
N ALA A 83 -12.15 16.79 6.75
CA ALA A 83 -12.34 16.97 5.30
C ALA A 83 -11.08 16.56 4.52
N VAL A 84 -9.89 16.89 5.03
CA VAL A 84 -8.62 16.47 4.43
C VAL A 84 -8.44 14.95 4.55
N ALA A 85 -8.75 14.38 5.72
CA ALA A 85 -8.70 12.92 5.93
C ALA A 85 -9.63 12.18 4.95
N ALA A 86 -10.86 12.69 4.76
CA ALA A 86 -11.83 12.13 3.80
C ALA A 86 -11.31 12.21 2.36
N ALA A 87 -10.79 13.37 1.95
CA ALA A 87 -10.25 13.57 0.59
C ALA A 87 -9.07 12.62 0.31
N VAL A 88 -8.14 12.49 1.24
CA VAL A 88 -7.00 11.56 1.12
C VAL A 88 -7.47 10.11 1.06
N THR A 89 -8.47 9.74 1.86
CA THR A 89 -9.06 8.39 1.85
C THR A 89 -9.69 8.06 0.50
N VAL A 90 -10.47 8.98 -0.07
CA VAL A 90 -11.10 8.79 -1.39
C VAL A 90 -10.03 8.66 -2.47
N LEU A 91 -9.01 9.52 -2.46
CA LEU A 91 -7.91 9.46 -3.42
C LEU A 91 -7.14 8.14 -3.32
N ALA A 92 -6.88 7.68 -2.09
CA ALA A 92 -6.23 6.39 -1.82
C ALA A 92 -7.04 5.21 -2.37
N LEU A 93 -8.34 5.19 -2.13
CA LEU A 93 -9.23 4.14 -2.63
C LEU A 93 -9.27 4.13 -4.16
N LEU A 94 -9.39 5.30 -4.80
CA LEU A 94 -9.36 5.43 -6.25
C LEU A 94 -8.05 4.92 -6.84
N THR A 95 -6.92 5.25 -6.22
CA THR A 95 -5.60 4.78 -6.65
C THR A 95 -5.46 3.27 -6.50
N LEU A 96 -5.82 2.70 -5.35
CA LEU A 96 -5.74 1.27 -5.09
C LEU A 96 -6.64 0.46 -6.03
N VAL A 97 -7.88 0.91 -6.23
CA VAL A 97 -8.82 0.25 -7.16
C VAL A 97 -8.34 0.41 -8.60
N GLY A 98 -7.84 1.60 -8.98
CA GLY A 98 -7.33 1.87 -10.32
C GLY A 98 -6.13 0.99 -10.68
N ILE A 99 -5.14 0.89 -9.79
CA ILE A 99 -3.96 0.04 -9.99
C ILE A 99 -4.38 -1.43 -10.12
N ARG A 100 -5.25 -1.91 -9.25
CA ARG A 100 -5.74 -3.29 -9.30
C ARG A 100 -6.41 -3.64 -10.63
N ARG A 101 -7.20 -2.71 -11.19
CA ARG A 101 -7.81 -2.87 -12.52
C ARG A 101 -6.80 -2.92 -13.65
N VAL A 102 -5.74 -2.10 -13.55
CA VAL A 102 -4.65 -2.09 -14.54
C VAL A 102 -3.85 -3.39 -14.47
N GLU A 103 -3.52 -3.88 -13.28
CA GLU A 103 -2.83 -5.16 -13.09
C GLU A 103 -3.63 -6.33 -13.67
N GLU A 104 -4.94 -6.42 -13.41
CA GLU A 104 -5.80 -7.44 -13.99
C GLU A 104 -5.85 -7.40 -15.52
N LEU A 105 -5.80 -6.21 -16.12
CA LEU A 105 -5.78 -6.04 -17.57
C LEU A 105 -4.44 -6.46 -18.19
N VAL A 106 -3.34 -6.17 -17.50
CA VAL A 106 -1.98 -6.55 -17.94
C VAL A 106 -1.79 -8.06 -17.83
N ASP A 107 -2.21 -8.66 -16.72
CA ASP A 107 -2.11 -10.13 -16.50
C ASP A 107 -2.92 -10.92 -17.53
N ARG A 108 -4.12 -10.47 -17.87
CA ARG A 108 -4.94 -11.08 -18.93
C ARG A 108 -4.24 -11.04 -20.29
N ARG A 109 -3.53 -9.94 -20.59
CA ARG A 109 -2.76 -9.81 -21.85
C ARG A 109 -1.54 -10.72 -21.88
N GLN A 110 -0.84 -10.86 -20.75
CA GLN A 110 0.32 -11.74 -20.64
C GLN A 110 -0.07 -13.23 -20.72
N GLN A 111 -1.15 -13.64 -20.07
CA GLN A 111 -1.66 -15.00 -20.17
C GLN A 111 -2.11 -15.36 -21.59
N ALA A 112 -2.75 -14.42 -22.31
CA ALA A 112 -3.13 -14.62 -23.70
C ALA A 112 -1.92 -14.78 -24.64
N LYS A 113 -0.78 -14.13 -24.31
CA LYS A 113 0.48 -14.24 -25.05
C LYS A 113 1.21 -15.53 -24.70
N GLY A 114 1.36 -15.86 -23.43
CA GLY A 114 2.03 -17.08 -22.97
C GLY A 114 1.32 -18.36 -23.44
N ASN A 115 -0.01 -18.36 -23.50
CA ASN A 115 -0.76 -19.51 -24.02
C ASN A 115 -0.54 -19.72 -25.53
N ARG A 116 -0.28 -18.68 -26.32
CA ARG A 116 0.10 -18.80 -27.74
C ARG A 116 1.49 -19.41 -27.90
N ASP A 117 2.44 -18.99 -27.08
CA ASP A 117 3.82 -19.47 -27.16
C ASP A 117 3.91 -20.96 -26.77
N VAL A 118 3.14 -21.39 -25.76
CA VAL A 118 3.04 -22.81 -25.36
C VAL A 118 2.40 -23.65 -26.48
N LEU A 119 1.32 -23.18 -27.10
CA LEU A 119 0.69 -23.90 -28.22
C LEU A 119 1.62 -24.03 -29.42
N ILE A 120 2.41 -23.00 -29.75
CA ILE A 120 3.39 -23.04 -30.84
C ILE A 120 4.48 -24.08 -30.54
N VAL A 121 5.00 -24.09 -29.32
CA VAL A 121 6.03 -25.04 -28.89
C VAL A 121 5.48 -26.48 -28.91
N GLU A 122 4.25 -26.69 -28.43
CA GLU A 122 3.61 -28.01 -28.43
C GLU A 122 3.35 -28.51 -29.86
N THR A 123 2.96 -27.63 -30.79
CA THR A 123 2.77 -27.95 -32.20
C THR A 123 4.10 -28.26 -32.91
N LEU A 124 5.19 -27.59 -32.52
CA LEU A 124 6.52 -27.83 -33.08
C LEU A 124 7.21 -29.09 -32.54
N ILE A 125 6.93 -29.48 -31.27
CA ILE A 125 7.56 -30.64 -30.60
C ILE A 125 6.81 -31.94 -30.95
N ARG A 126 5.55 -31.86 -31.41
CA ARG A 126 4.78 -33.01 -31.85
C ARG A 126 4.78 -33.11 -33.37
N PRO A 127 5.85 -33.63 -34.01
CA PRO A 127 5.75 -34.03 -35.40
C PRO A 127 4.79 -35.21 -35.47
N ASP A 128 3.80 -35.08 -36.38
CA ASP A 128 2.85 -36.12 -36.71
C ASP A 128 3.52 -37.51 -36.85
N HIS A 129 3.24 -38.40 -35.92
CA HIS A 129 3.38 -39.83 -36.12
C HIS A 129 2.13 -40.34 -36.85
N HIS A 130 1.92 -39.84 -38.06
CA HIS A 130 1.12 -40.50 -39.06
C HIS A 130 2.06 -41.09 -40.10
N ASP A 131 2.64 -42.22 -39.77
CA ASP A 131 3.11 -43.24 -40.71
C ASP A 131 2.53 -44.55 -40.16
N GLY A 132 1.43 -45.04 -40.64
CA GLY A 132 1.31 -45.78 -41.87
C GLY A 132 1.58 -47.26 -41.60
N VAL A 133 0.60 -48.09 -41.39
CA VAL A 133 0.28 -49.36 -42.06
C VAL A 133 -1.06 -49.86 -41.54
#